data_dd8682d0ee8e123861f9f17f7834efcd
#
_entry.id   dd8682d0ee8e123861f9f17f7834efcd
#
_cell.length_a   1.000
_cell.length_b   1.000
_cell.length_c   1.000
_cell.angle_alpha   90.00
_cell.angle_beta   90.00
_cell.angle_gamma   90.00
#
_symmetry.space_group_name_H-M   'P 1'
#
loop_
_entity.id
_entity.type
_entity.pdbx_description
1 polymer ?
#
loop_
_entity_poly.entity_id
_entity_poly.type
_entity_poly.pdbx_seq_one_letter_code
_entity_poly.pdbx_strand_id
1 'polypeptide(L)'
;MSKIFGKAQQFGKSFMLPIAILPAAGLLLGIGGALSNPNTIKAYPILDVDLLQYIFILMSSAGNIVFANLPVLFAIGVAIGLARSDKGTAGLAAMLGFLIMNATMNALLTITDNVAAPEALAKAGQGMVLGIQTVETGVFGGIIVGIMTAMLHNKYNKITLPPFLGFFGGSRFVPIVTSIASIVLGVILFFVWPTIQGWIFNAGGLVNKTGVIGTFIYGFILRMLGPFGLHHIFYLPFWQTALGGTMEINGKIIQGTQNIFFAQLGDADLTHYYSGISRYMSGRFITMMFGLLGAALAIYHTAKPEKKKVVGGLMLSAALTSFLTGITEPLEFSFLFIAPVLYVIHAIFDGLAFMMADIFNITVGQTFSGGFIDYILFGVLQGNSKTNYLLVILIGIVWFFLYYVTFRFLITKFNFKTPGREDSEAVQTVEASERAETIIKGLGGKENIDTVDCCATRLRVTINDEHLFNEDLIKTTESRGIVKKGTGIQIIYGPHVTTIKNEVEEALENQ
;
A
#
# COMPACT_ATOMS: atom_id res chain seq x y z
N MET A 1 -6.99 -5.79 -24.40
CA MET A 1 -6.73 -4.85 -23.29
C MET A 1 -7.35 -5.29 -21.95
N SER A 2 -8.55 -5.92 -21.91
CA SER A 2 -9.23 -6.29 -20.65
C SER A 2 -8.48 -7.31 -19.78
N LYS A 3 -7.90 -8.37 -20.38
CA LYS A 3 -7.15 -9.41 -19.63
C LYS A 3 -5.85 -8.89 -19.00
N ILE A 4 -5.15 -7.97 -19.67
CA ILE A 4 -3.90 -7.37 -19.12
C ILE A 4 -4.24 -6.47 -17.93
N PHE A 5 -5.30 -5.66 -18.05
CA PHE A 5 -5.76 -4.80 -16.97
C PHE A 5 -6.21 -5.59 -15.73
N GLY A 6 -6.98 -6.67 -15.91
CA GLY A 6 -7.38 -7.56 -14.81
C GLY A 6 -6.19 -8.21 -14.10
N LYS A 7 -5.18 -8.67 -14.86
CA LYS A 7 -3.93 -9.20 -14.28
C LYS A 7 -3.14 -8.13 -13.51
N ALA A 8 -3.02 -6.92 -14.05
CA ALA A 8 -2.35 -5.82 -13.36
C ALA A 8 -3.06 -5.44 -12.05
N GLN A 9 -4.39 -5.45 -12.05
CA GLN A 9 -5.20 -5.18 -10.86
C GLN A 9 -5.07 -6.30 -9.81
N GLN A 10 -5.07 -7.58 -10.23
CA GLN A 10 -4.83 -8.72 -9.34
C GLN A 10 -3.41 -8.65 -8.75
N PHE A 11 -2.43 -8.28 -9.56
CA PHE A 11 -1.06 -8.07 -9.13
C PHE A 11 -0.97 -6.95 -8.08
N GLY A 12 -1.53 -5.76 -8.37
CA GLY A 12 -1.58 -4.66 -7.39
C GLY A 12 -2.24 -5.07 -6.07
N LYS A 13 -3.30 -5.89 -6.14
CA LYS A 13 -3.98 -6.40 -4.96
C LYS A 13 -3.11 -7.34 -4.12
N SER A 14 -2.23 -8.13 -4.71
CA SER A 14 -1.36 -9.04 -3.97
C SER A 14 -0.41 -8.32 -3.01
N PHE A 15 -0.18 -7.02 -3.20
CA PHE A 15 0.59 -6.17 -2.30
C PHE A 15 -0.20 -5.70 -1.07
N MET A 16 -1.53 -5.80 -1.09
CA MET A 16 -2.34 -5.30 0.03
C MET A 16 -2.06 -6.05 1.33
N LEU A 17 -1.82 -7.36 1.28
CA LEU A 17 -1.58 -8.16 2.48
C LEU A 17 -0.28 -7.73 3.21
N PRO A 18 0.91 -7.69 2.59
CA PRO A 18 2.12 -7.21 3.25
C PRO A 18 2.03 -5.73 3.64
N ILE A 19 1.31 -4.90 2.87
CA ILE A 19 1.16 -3.48 3.16
C ILE A 19 0.20 -3.24 4.34
N ALA A 20 -0.82 -4.08 4.54
CA ALA A 20 -1.77 -3.95 5.65
C ALA A 20 -1.10 -4.10 7.03
N ILE A 21 0.09 -4.69 7.11
CA ILE A 21 0.87 -4.84 8.35
C ILE A 21 1.63 -3.55 8.69
N LEU A 22 1.98 -2.74 7.67
CA LEU A 22 2.84 -1.56 7.83
C LEU A 22 2.27 -0.49 8.78
N PRO A 23 0.95 -0.19 8.81
CA PRO A 23 0.41 0.77 9.76
C PRO A 23 0.69 0.41 11.22
N ALA A 24 0.47 -0.84 11.60
CA ALA A 24 0.73 -1.30 12.96
C ALA A 24 2.23 -1.25 13.29
N ALA A 25 3.07 -1.75 12.40
CA ALA A 25 4.53 -1.68 12.55
C ALA A 25 5.03 -0.23 12.58
N GLY A 26 4.47 0.63 11.75
CA GLY A 26 4.78 2.05 11.68
C GLY A 26 4.41 2.78 12.96
N LEU A 27 3.24 2.53 13.53
CA LEU A 27 2.84 3.10 14.82
C LEU A 27 3.76 2.65 15.95
N LEU A 28 4.11 1.37 16.01
CA LEU A 28 5.06 0.86 17.01
C LEU A 28 6.44 1.52 16.88
N LEU A 29 6.99 1.55 15.67
CA LEU A 29 8.27 2.19 15.39
C LEU A 29 8.22 3.69 15.63
N GLY A 30 7.16 4.36 15.18
CA GLY A 30 6.97 5.79 15.27
C GLY A 30 6.79 6.28 16.70
N ILE A 31 5.88 5.71 17.45
CA ILE A 31 5.67 6.05 18.86
C ILE A 31 6.93 5.69 19.67
N GLY A 32 7.41 4.47 19.52
CA GLY A 32 8.60 4.00 20.21
C GLY A 32 9.81 4.87 19.90
N GLY A 33 10.15 5.08 18.63
CA GLY A 33 11.29 5.87 18.19
C GLY A 33 11.18 7.36 18.51
N ALA A 34 10.00 7.96 18.32
CA ALA A 34 9.80 9.38 18.61
C ALA A 34 9.89 9.68 20.12
N LEU A 35 9.31 8.82 20.99
CA LEU A 35 9.25 9.06 22.43
C LEU A 35 10.49 8.55 23.19
N SER A 36 11.31 7.70 22.58
CA SER A 36 12.63 7.31 23.11
C SER A 36 13.78 8.17 22.55
N ASN A 37 13.51 9.12 21.67
CA ASN A 37 14.55 9.99 21.12
C ASN A 37 15.10 10.92 22.22
N PRO A 38 16.44 11.02 22.39
CA PRO A 38 17.06 11.85 23.43
C PRO A 38 16.63 13.33 23.38
N ASN A 39 16.41 13.88 22.18
CA ASN A 39 15.95 15.27 22.02
C ASN A 39 14.50 15.44 22.47
N THR A 40 13.65 14.46 22.23
CA THR A 40 12.26 14.45 22.70
C THR A 40 12.22 14.36 24.24
N ILE A 41 13.05 13.52 24.85
CA ILE A 41 13.17 13.38 26.29
C ILE A 41 13.63 14.71 26.92
N LYS A 42 14.65 15.37 26.34
CA LYS A 42 15.09 16.70 26.81
C LYS A 42 14.00 17.75 26.72
N ALA A 43 13.18 17.73 25.65
CA ALA A 43 12.07 18.67 25.47
C ALA A 43 10.89 18.36 26.41
N TYR A 44 10.68 17.11 26.75
CA TYR A 44 9.58 16.62 27.59
C TYR A 44 10.09 15.73 28.72
N PRO A 45 10.65 16.29 29.83
CA PRO A 45 11.26 15.51 30.90
C PRO A 45 10.33 14.50 31.60
N ILE A 46 9.03 14.65 31.47
CA ILE A 46 8.04 13.66 31.96
C ILE A 46 8.19 12.27 31.30
N LEU A 47 8.85 12.20 30.15
CA LEU A 47 9.15 10.96 29.44
C LEU A 47 10.41 10.26 29.97
N ASP A 48 11.20 10.94 30.80
CA ASP A 48 12.45 10.42 31.40
C ASP A 48 12.13 9.53 32.61
N VAL A 49 11.38 8.47 32.37
CA VAL A 49 11.02 7.43 33.34
C VAL A 49 11.43 6.09 32.77
N ASP A 50 12.30 5.37 33.45
CA ASP A 50 12.90 4.10 32.97
C ASP A 50 11.85 3.13 32.41
N LEU A 51 10.76 2.91 33.14
CA LEU A 51 9.70 2.00 32.70
C LEU A 51 9.05 2.43 31.36
N LEU A 52 8.82 3.73 31.19
CA LEU A 52 8.27 4.28 29.94
C LEU A 52 9.28 4.10 28.80
N GLN A 53 10.56 4.40 29.06
CA GLN A 53 11.62 4.23 28.07
C GLN A 53 11.80 2.77 27.66
N TYR A 54 11.71 1.82 28.56
CA TYR A 54 11.72 0.39 28.22
C TYR A 54 10.55 0.01 27.31
N ILE A 55 9.35 0.50 27.59
CA ILE A 55 8.19 0.26 26.73
C ILE A 55 8.39 0.87 25.33
N PHE A 56 8.88 2.10 25.23
CA PHE A 56 9.11 2.76 23.95
C PHE A 56 10.21 2.08 23.12
N ILE A 57 11.30 1.64 23.77
CA ILE A 57 12.37 0.87 23.12
C ILE A 57 11.83 -0.48 22.60
N LEU A 58 11.01 -1.19 23.40
CA LEU A 58 10.37 -2.43 22.95
C LEU A 58 9.45 -2.19 21.76
N MET A 59 8.64 -1.14 21.79
CA MET A 59 7.77 -0.77 20.68
C MET A 59 8.58 -0.45 19.41
N SER A 60 9.63 0.37 19.56
CA SER A 60 10.52 0.72 18.44
C SER A 60 11.16 -0.53 17.82
N SER A 61 11.69 -1.42 18.65
CA SER A 61 12.31 -2.68 18.21
C SER A 61 11.30 -3.59 17.49
N ALA A 62 10.08 -3.74 18.04
CA ALA A 62 9.03 -4.54 17.46
C ALA A 62 8.53 -3.97 16.12
N GLY A 63 8.47 -2.64 15.98
CA GLY A 63 8.14 -2.00 14.71
C GLY A 63 9.27 -2.13 13.68
N ASN A 64 10.51 -1.90 14.10
CA ASN A 64 11.68 -1.93 13.23
C ASN A 64 11.90 -3.30 12.57
N ILE A 65 11.68 -4.42 13.30
CA ILE A 65 11.89 -5.76 12.74
C ILE A 65 10.99 -6.04 11.53
N VAL A 66 9.79 -5.43 11.48
CA VAL A 66 8.89 -5.57 10.34
C VAL A 66 9.46 -4.85 9.11
N PHE A 67 9.95 -3.61 9.27
CA PHE A 67 10.55 -2.86 8.17
C PHE A 67 11.85 -3.48 7.68
N ALA A 68 12.69 -3.98 8.59
CA ALA A 68 13.93 -4.68 8.25
C ALA A 68 13.69 -5.98 7.47
N ASN A 69 12.52 -6.59 7.60
CA ASN A 69 12.15 -7.86 6.95
C ASN A 69 11.06 -7.72 5.89
N LEU A 70 10.82 -6.51 5.38
CA LEU A 70 9.86 -6.27 4.30
C LEU A 70 10.05 -7.22 3.10
N PRO A 71 11.27 -7.51 2.62
CA PRO A 71 11.45 -8.41 1.47
C PRO A 71 10.77 -9.76 1.64
N VAL A 72 10.93 -10.41 2.79
CA VAL A 72 10.30 -11.72 3.04
C VAL A 72 8.80 -11.60 3.22
N LEU A 73 8.31 -10.53 3.85
CA LEU A 73 6.88 -10.28 4.01
C LEU A 73 6.21 -10.08 2.64
N PHE A 74 6.90 -9.40 1.71
CA PHE A 74 6.43 -9.28 0.33
C PHE A 74 6.46 -10.61 -0.41
N ALA A 75 7.49 -11.46 -0.23
CA ALA A 75 7.53 -12.78 -0.84
C ALA A 75 6.30 -13.62 -0.44
N ILE A 76 6.03 -13.69 0.86
CA ILE A 76 4.89 -14.43 1.43
C ILE A 76 3.55 -13.81 0.98
N GLY A 77 3.40 -12.49 1.16
CA GLY A 77 2.14 -11.80 0.90
C GLY A 77 1.74 -11.80 -0.57
N VAL A 78 2.70 -11.63 -1.49
CA VAL A 78 2.46 -11.70 -2.93
C VAL A 78 2.08 -13.13 -3.35
N ALA A 79 2.76 -14.15 -2.81
CA ALA A 79 2.42 -15.54 -3.10
C ALA A 79 0.99 -15.88 -2.65
N ILE A 80 0.62 -15.51 -1.42
CA ILE A 80 -0.73 -15.68 -0.86
C ILE A 80 -1.78 -14.92 -1.70
N GLY A 81 -1.47 -13.66 -2.07
CA GLY A 81 -2.39 -12.80 -2.82
C GLY A 81 -2.65 -13.28 -4.26
N LEU A 82 -1.69 -13.97 -4.88
CA LEU A 82 -1.79 -14.51 -6.24
C LEU A 82 -2.20 -15.98 -6.30
N ALA A 83 -2.14 -16.71 -5.17
CA ALA A 83 -2.57 -18.11 -5.09
C ALA A 83 -4.09 -18.19 -5.19
N ARG A 84 -4.58 -19.14 -6.03
CA ARG A 84 -6.02 -19.38 -6.27
C ARG A 84 -6.66 -20.21 -5.16
N SER A 85 -5.91 -21.13 -4.58
CA SER A 85 -6.36 -22.05 -3.51
C SER A 85 -5.18 -22.36 -2.61
N ASP A 86 -5.41 -22.98 -1.44
CA ASP A 86 -4.38 -23.42 -0.49
C ASP A 86 -3.28 -22.37 -0.26
N LYS A 87 -3.73 -21.19 0.12
CA LYS A 87 -2.89 -20.00 0.31
C LYS A 87 -1.80 -20.20 1.37
N GLY A 88 -2.06 -21.06 2.36
CA GLY A 88 -1.08 -21.40 3.40
C GLY A 88 0.17 -22.06 2.83
N THR A 89 -0.01 -23.08 1.98
CA THR A 89 1.11 -23.73 1.29
C THR A 89 1.86 -22.77 0.36
N ALA A 90 1.15 -21.86 -0.34
CA ALA A 90 1.80 -20.85 -1.17
C ALA A 90 2.70 -19.92 -0.34
N GLY A 91 2.23 -19.47 0.83
CA GLY A 91 3.00 -18.61 1.73
C GLY A 91 4.24 -19.32 2.28
N LEU A 92 4.09 -20.57 2.74
CA LEU A 92 5.21 -21.38 3.24
C LEU A 92 6.26 -21.65 2.15
N ALA A 93 5.81 -22.00 0.94
CA ALA A 93 6.70 -22.22 -0.20
C ALA A 93 7.45 -20.93 -0.60
N ALA A 94 6.81 -19.75 -0.50
CA ALA A 94 7.47 -18.48 -0.77
C ALA A 94 8.53 -18.14 0.27
N MET A 95 8.26 -18.37 1.56
CA MET A 95 9.25 -18.21 2.62
C MET A 95 10.47 -19.10 2.37
N LEU A 96 10.23 -20.37 2.11
CA LEU A 96 11.30 -21.34 1.81
C LEU A 96 12.09 -20.91 0.56
N GLY A 97 11.39 -20.53 -0.51
CA GLY A 97 12.02 -20.07 -1.76
C GLY A 97 12.88 -18.83 -1.56
N PHE A 98 12.42 -17.89 -0.75
CA PHE A 98 13.18 -16.67 -0.43
C PHE A 98 14.48 -16.98 0.34
N LEU A 99 14.42 -17.90 1.31
CA LEU A 99 15.61 -18.33 2.05
C LEU A 99 16.60 -19.05 1.11
N ILE A 100 16.12 -19.97 0.27
CA ILE A 100 16.97 -20.71 -0.68
C ILE A 100 17.61 -19.80 -1.72
N MET A 101 16.88 -18.83 -2.26
CA MET A 101 17.42 -17.84 -3.18
C MET A 101 18.59 -17.08 -2.54
N ASN A 102 18.41 -16.55 -1.32
CA ASN A 102 19.45 -15.82 -0.62
C ASN A 102 20.64 -16.71 -0.24
N ALA A 103 20.39 -17.93 0.22
CA ALA A 103 21.45 -18.90 0.49
C ALA A 103 22.25 -19.28 -0.77
N THR A 104 21.59 -19.39 -1.93
CA THR A 104 22.26 -19.65 -3.19
C THR A 104 23.18 -18.48 -3.59
N MET A 105 22.71 -17.25 -3.47
CA MET A 105 23.55 -16.07 -3.73
C MET A 105 24.72 -15.97 -2.75
N ASN A 106 24.51 -16.28 -1.45
CA ASN A 106 25.59 -16.37 -0.47
C ASN A 106 26.65 -17.41 -0.86
N ALA A 107 26.22 -18.62 -1.22
CA ALA A 107 27.14 -19.65 -1.67
C ALA A 107 27.97 -19.21 -2.89
N LEU A 108 27.34 -18.53 -3.85
CA LEU A 108 28.05 -17.98 -5.02
C LEU A 108 29.03 -16.87 -4.63
N LEU A 109 28.68 -15.96 -3.71
CA LEU A 109 29.62 -14.96 -3.17
C LEU A 109 30.83 -15.65 -2.55
N THR A 110 30.64 -16.72 -1.80
CA THR A 110 31.71 -17.49 -1.15
C THR A 110 32.58 -18.23 -2.18
N ILE A 111 31.97 -18.91 -3.15
CA ILE A 111 32.68 -19.65 -4.21
C ILE A 111 33.53 -18.73 -5.09
N THR A 112 33.03 -17.50 -5.33
CA THR A 112 33.71 -16.50 -6.18
C THR A 112 34.64 -15.58 -5.41
N ASP A 113 34.81 -15.79 -4.09
CA ASP A 113 35.62 -14.98 -3.18
C ASP A 113 35.24 -13.47 -3.17
N ASN A 114 33.93 -13.21 -3.33
CA ASN A 114 33.36 -11.87 -3.41
C ASN A 114 32.59 -11.45 -2.13
N VAL A 115 32.79 -12.15 -1.00
CA VAL A 115 32.15 -11.81 0.28
C VAL A 115 32.75 -10.50 0.81
N ALA A 116 31.94 -9.46 0.89
CA ALA A 116 32.38 -8.16 1.38
C ALA A 116 32.52 -8.16 2.92
N ALA A 117 33.49 -7.36 3.42
CA ALA A 117 33.61 -7.10 4.85
C ALA A 117 32.36 -6.37 5.39
N PRO A 118 32.01 -6.51 6.69
CA PRO A 118 30.80 -5.91 7.25
C PRO A 118 30.63 -4.41 6.98
N GLU A 119 31.74 -3.66 6.99
CA GLU A 119 31.74 -2.21 6.76
C GLU A 119 31.56 -1.84 5.25
N ALA A 120 31.79 -2.79 4.36
CA ALA A 120 31.77 -2.59 2.91
C ALA A 120 30.51 -3.14 2.24
N LEU A 121 29.60 -3.78 2.99
CA LEU A 121 28.41 -4.48 2.46
C LEU A 121 27.62 -3.61 1.46
N ALA A 122 27.21 -2.42 1.89
CA ALA A 122 26.39 -1.55 1.05
C ALA A 122 27.14 -1.06 -0.22
N LYS A 123 28.46 -0.81 -0.13
CA LYS A 123 29.29 -0.43 -1.28
C LYS A 123 29.45 -1.57 -2.27
N ALA A 124 29.46 -2.81 -1.80
CA ALA A 124 29.52 -4.02 -2.61
C ALA A 124 28.15 -4.46 -3.13
N GLY A 125 27.06 -3.73 -2.85
CA GLY A 125 25.71 -4.12 -3.22
C GLY A 125 25.23 -5.36 -2.48
N GLN A 126 25.77 -5.64 -1.31
CA GLN A 126 25.44 -6.78 -0.44
C GLN A 126 24.74 -6.30 0.81
N GLY A 127 23.99 -7.21 1.47
CA GLY A 127 23.28 -6.95 2.71
C GLY A 127 23.10 -8.20 3.55
N MET A 128 22.66 -8.02 4.78
CA MET A 128 22.29 -9.10 5.70
C MET A 128 20.77 -9.31 5.64
N VAL A 129 20.33 -10.43 5.09
CA VAL A 129 18.91 -10.79 4.95
C VAL A 129 18.63 -12.03 5.79
N LEU A 130 17.84 -11.89 6.85
CA LEU A 130 17.54 -12.99 7.81
C LEU A 130 18.80 -13.73 8.30
N GLY A 131 19.89 -12.99 8.55
CA GLY A 131 21.16 -13.56 8.98
C GLY A 131 22.05 -14.14 7.86
N ILE A 132 21.63 -14.06 6.60
CA ILE A 132 22.37 -14.53 5.44
C ILE A 132 23.00 -13.32 4.74
N GLN A 133 24.33 -13.26 4.60
CA GLN A 133 24.99 -12.27 3.75
C GLN A 133 24.76 -12.62 2.28
N THR A 134 24.18 -11.70 1.53
CA THR A 134 23.73 -11.98 0.17
C THR A 134 23.80 -10.72 -0.70
N VAL A 135 23.57 -10.87 -2.00
CA VAL A 135 23.32 -9.73 -2.89
C VAL A 135 22.02 -9.04 -2.46
N GLU A 136 22.08 -7.74 -2.19
CA GLU A 136 20.92 -6.98 -1.68
C GLU A 136 19.89 -6.75 -2.79
N THR A 137 18.87 -7.59 -2.84
CA THR A 137 17.77 -7.49 -3.80
C THR A 137 16.58 -6.71 -3.25
N GLY A 138 16.56 -6.41 -1.96
CA GLY A 138 15.50 -5.69 -1.28
C GLY A 138 14.12 -6.30 -1.50
N VAL A 139 13.12 -5.44 -1.45
CA VAL A 139 11.71 -5.83 -1.66
C VAL A 139 11.47 -6.45 -3.04
N PHE A 140 12.25 -6.07 -4.05
CA PHE A 140 12.11 -6.66 -5.39
C PHE A 140 12.42 -8.16 -5.42
N GLY A 141 13.47 -8.60 -4.72
CA GLY A 141 13.75 -10.03 -4.59
C GLY A 141 12.58 -10.80 -3.98
N GLY A 142 11.97 -10.23 -2.93
CA GLY A 142 10.75 -10.77 -2.31
C GLY A 142 9.59 -10.87 -3.30
N ILE A 143 9.32 -9.80 -4.05
CA ILE A 143 8.26 -9.77 -5.06
C ILE A 143 8.48 -10.84 -6.14
N ILE A 144 9.70 -10.96 -6.67
CA ILE A 144 10.04 -11.93 -7.72
C ILE A 144 9.81 -13.36 -7.21
N VAL A 145 10.27 -13.68 -6.00
CA VAL A 145 10.03 -14.99 -5.37
C VAL A 145 8.54 -15.23 -5.17
N GLY A 146 7.79 -14.23 -4.67
CA GLY A 146 6.35 -14.34 -4.45
C GLY A 146 5.57 -14.64 -5.73
N ILE A 147 5.89 -13.96 -6.82
CA ILE A 147 5.28 -14.19 -8.15
C ILE A 147 5.64 -15.58 -8.66
N MET A 148 6.92 -15.94 -8.63
CA MET A 148 7.40 -17.25 -9.07
C MET A 148 6.71 -18.37 -8.31
N THR A 149 6.65 -18.27 -6.98
CA THR A 149 5.98 -19.26 -6.12
C THR A 149 4.50 -19.37 -6.44
N ALA A 150 3.79 -18.24 -6.59
CA ALA A 150 2.37 -18.26 -6.96
C ALA A 150 2.11 -18.93 -8.31
N MET A 151 2.97 -18.67 -9.30
CA MET A 151 2.87 -19.32 -10.62
C MET A 151 3.06 -20.83 -10.52
N LEU A 152 4.08 -21.26 -9.78
CA LEU A 152 4.35 -22.68 -9.55
C LEU A 152 3.23 -23.34 -8.73
N HIS A 153 2.75 -22.66 -7.68
CA HIS A 153 1.65 -23.11 -6.86
C HIS A 153 0.38 -23.33 -7.69
N ASN A 154 -0.05 -22.31 -8.44
CA ASN A 154 -1.25 -22.40 -9.26
C ASN A 154 -1.17 -23.46 -10.36
N LYS A 155 0.05 -23.85 -10.77
CA LYS A 155 0.27 -24.89 -11.78
C LYS A 155 0.33 -26.31 -11.17
N TYR A 156 0.94 -26.46 -10.00
CA TYR A 156 1.34 -27.75 -9.48
C TYR A 156 0.62 -28.18 -8.20
N ASN A 157 -0.22 -27.35 -7.57
CA ASN A 157 -0.92 -27.68 -6.31
C ASN A 157 -1.90 -28.85 -6.40
N LYS A 158 -2.27 -29.27 -7.60
CA LYS A 158 -3.14 -30.43 -7.87
C LYS A 158 -2.43 -31.57 -8.64
N ILE A 159 -1.09 -31.58 -8.69
CA ILE A 159 -0.34 -32.55 -9.44
C ILE A 159 -0.51 -33.96 -8.84
N THR A 160 -0.78 -34.95 -9.68
CA THR A 160 -0.77 -36.37 -9.32
C THR A 160 0.57 -36.95 -9.73
N LEU A 161 1.26 -37.57 -8.81
CA LEU A 161 2.53 -38.23 -9.04
C LEU A 161 2.33 -39.79 -9.09
N PRO A 162 3.26 -40.55 -9.69
CA PRO A 162 3.22 -42.01 -9.63
C PRO A 162 3.08 -42.51 -8.19
N PRO A 163 2.47 -43.71 -7.96
CA PRO A 163 2.13 -44.19 -6.61
C PRO A 163 3.31 -44.20 -5.62
N PHE A 164 4.52 -44.49 -6.06
CA PHE A 164 5.71 -44.49 -5.19
C PHE A 164 6.17 -43.10 -4.76
N LEU A 165 5.74 -42.04 -5.46
CA LEU A 165 5.95 -40.62 -5.11
C LEU A 165 4.66 -39.95 -4.64
N GLY A 166 3.57 -40.68 -4.47
CA GLY A 166 2.25 -40.14 -4.15
C GLY A 166 2.21 -39.27 -2.89
N PHE A 167 3.08 -39.55 -1.91
CA PHE A 167 3.22 -38.72 -0.71
C PHE A 167 3.61 -37.28 -1.02
N PHE A 168 4.38 -37.03 -2.07
CA PHE A 168 4.83 -35.70 -2.50
C PHE A 168 3.88 -35.01 -3.49
N GLY A 169 2.75 -35.64 -3.84
CA GLY A 169 1.77 -35.09 -4.75
C GLY A 169 0.95 -33.94 -4.17
N GLY A 170 0.18 -33.26 -5.02
CA GLY A 170 -0.67 -32.16 -4.64
C GLY A 170 0.12 -30.94 -4.09
N SER A 171 -0.42 -30.30 -3.09
CA SER A 171 0.19 -29.10 -2.48
C SER A 171 1.61 -29.33 -1.93
N ARG A 172 1.92 -30.57 -1.51
CA ARG A 172 3.25 -30.92 -0.98
C ARG A 172 4.37 -30.83 -2.03
N PHE A 173 4.02 -30.90 -3.31
CA PHE A 173 4.97 -30.76 -4.41
C PHE A 173 5.42 -29.31 -4.60
N VAL A 174 4.60 -28.34 -4.20
CA VAL A 174 4.87 -26.91 -4.41
C VAL A 174 6.15 -26.43 -3.73
N PRO A 175 6.39 -26.69 -2.42
CA PRO A 175 7.67 -26.33 -1.79
C PRO A 175 8.88 -26.96 -2.51
N ILE A 176 8.76 -28.19 -3.01
CA ILE A 176 9.85 -28.91 -3.69
C ILE A 176 10.21 -28.19 -5.00
N VAL A 177 9.23 -27.95 -5.85
CA VAL A 177 9.47 -27.28 -7.14
C VAL A 177 9.89 -25.82 -6.96
N THR A 178 9.37 -25.15 -5.94
CA THR A 178 9.78 -23.78 -5.58
C THR A 178 11.23 -23.75 -5.11
N SER A 179 11.68 -24.72 -4.32
CA SER A 179 13.07 -24.82 -3.88
C SER A 179 14.03 -24.90 -5.08
N ILE A 180 13.76 -25.81 -6.03
CA ILE A 180 14.58 -25.96 -7.23
C ILE A 180 14.57 -24.68 -8.06
N ALA A 181 13.40 -24.09 -8.28
CA ALA A 181 13.27 -22.83 -9.02
C ALA A 181 14.00 -21.66 -8.33
N SER A 182 14.04 -21.66 -6.98
CA SER A 182 14.72 -20.60 -6.21
C SER A 182 16.25 -20.72 -6.28
N ILE A 183 16.80 -21.92 -6.40
CA ILE A 183 18.24 -22.11 -6.70
C ILE A 183 18.55 -21.47 -8.06
N VAL A 184 17.78 -21.81 -9.10
CA VAL A 184 17.97 -21.22 -10.44
C VAL A 184 17.81 -19.71 -10.41
N LEU A 185 16.79 -19.20 -9.71
CA LEU A 185 16.56 -17.78 -9.57
C LEU A 185 17.73 -17.09 -8.84
N GLY A 186 18.27 -17.69 -7.77
CA GLY A 186 19.42 -17.17 -7.03
C GLY A 186 20.66 -17.05 -7.93
N VAL A 187 20.93 -18.07 -8.75
CA VAL A 187 22.02 -18.01 -9.75
C VAL A 187 21.77 -16.86 -10.75
N ILE A 188 20.58 -16.73 -11.30
CA ILE A 188 20.25 -15.66 -12.26
C ILE A 188 20.44 -14.29 -11.61
N LEU A 189 19.90 -14.09 -10.42
CA LEU A 189 19.97 -12.80 -9.72
C LEU A 189 21.42 -12.46 -9.32
N PHE A 190 22.23 -13.42 -8.96
CA PHE A 190 23.64 -13.18 -8.66
C PHE A 190 24.37 -12.49 -9.80
N PHE A 191 24.13 -12.89 -11.05
CA PHE A 191 24.78 -12.28 -12.22
C PHE A 191 24.06 -11.03 -12.76
N VAL A 192 22.74 -10.99 -12.70
CA VAL A 192 21.92 -9.95 -13.34
C VAL A 192 21.66 -8.78 -12.41
N TRP A 193 21.46 -9.04 -11.12
CA TRP A 193 21.03 -8.03 -10.15
C TRP A 193 22.00 -6.88 -9.95
N PRO A 194 23.32 -7.05 -9.89
CA PRO A 194 24.27 -5.94 -9.77
C PRO A 194 24.11 -4.92 -10.89
N THR A 195 23.81 -5.35 -12.12
CA THR A 195 23.54 -4.46 -13.26
C THR A 195 22.24 -3.68 -13.05
N ILE A 196 21.16 -4.36 -12.60
CA ILE A 196 19.87 -3.72 -12.29
C ILE A 196 20.05 -2.71 -11.14
N GLN A 197 20.79 -3.07 -10.11
CA GLN A 197 21.13 -2.21 -8.97
C GLN A 197 21.85 -0.93 -9.43
N GLY A 198 22.82 -1.07 -10.36
CA GLY A 198 23.49 0.07 -10.98
C GLY A 198 22.55 0.97 -11.77
N TRP A 199 21.60 0.42 -12.51
CA TRP A 199 20.56 1.20 -13.20
C TRP A 199 19.64 1.94 -12.24
N ILE A 200 19.20 1.30 -11.15
CA ILE A 200 18.39 1.93 -10.11
C ILE A 200 19.15 3.09 -9.48
N PHE A 201 20.42 2.89 -9.15
CA PHE A 201 21.27 3.94 -8.58
C PHE A 201 21.43 5.15 -9.53
N ASN A 202 21.70 4.90 -10.80
CA ASN A 202 21.84 5.95 -11.81
C ASN A 202 20.51 6.67 -12.09
N ALA A 203 19.38 5.93 -12.10
CA ALA A 203 18.05 6.52 -12.25
C ALA A 203 17.69 7.43 -11.06
N GLY A 204 18.07 7.06 -9.83
CA GLY A 204 17.92 7.92 -8.65
C GLY A 204 18.63 9.26 -8.82
N GLY A 205 19.87 9.26 -9.35
CA GLY A 205 20.61 10.47 -9.67
C GLY A 205 19.91 11.35 -10.73
N LEU A 206 19.23 10.76 -11.71
CA LEU A 206 18.47 11.48 -12.73
C LEU A 206 17.21 12.14 -12.15
N VAL A 207 16.45 11.39 -11.32
CA VAL A 207 15.24 11.91 -10.65
C VAL A 207 15.58 13.12 -9.76
N ASN A 208 16.71 13.06 -9.05
CA ASN A 208 17.19 14.19 -8.25
C ASN A 208 17.49 15.45 -9.09
N LYS A 209 17.86 15.30 -10.36
CA LYS A 209 18.13 16.43 -11.28
C LYS A 209 16.84 17.09 -11.83
N THR A 210 15.69 16.42 -11.79
CA THR A 210 14.41 16.97 -12.30
C THR A 210 13.81 18.05 -11.40
N GLY A 211 14.31 18.21 -10.16
CA GLY A 211 13.87 19.23 -9.23
C GLY A 211 12.36 19.14 -8.89
N VAL A 212 11.77 20.28 -8.62
CA VAL A 212 10.36 20.40 -8.16
C VAL A 212 9.33 19.90 -9.19
N ILE A 213 9.65 19.96 -10.48
CA ILE A 213 8.80 19.42 -11.55
C ILE A 213 8.72 17.89 -11.45
N GLY A 214 9.87 17.24 -11.17
CA GLY A 214 9.90 15.79 -10.92
C GLY A 214 9.04 15.39 -9.73
N THR A 215 9.04 16.20 -8.68
CA THR A 215 8.18 16.01 -7.49
C THR A 215 6.70 16.13 -7.82
N PHE A 216 6.31 17.11 -8.66
CA PHE A 216 4.94 17.21 -9.17
C PHE A 216 4.54 15.94 -9.94
N ILE A 217 5.37 15.50 -10.88
CA ILE A 217 5.10 14.30 -11.69
C ILE A 217 4.98 13.07 -10.81
N TYR A 218 5.85 12.94 -9.80
CA TYR A 218 5.78 11.83 -8.83
C TYR A 218 4.43 11.80 -8.11
N GLY A 219 4.01 12.91 -7.49
CA GLY A 219 2.74 12.99 -6.77
C GLY A 219 1.53 12.73 -7.68
N PHE A 220 1.53 13.31 -8.89
CA PHE A 220 0.48 13.11 -9.88
C PHE A 220 0.34 11.64 -10.30
N ILE A 221 1.44 10.96 -10.68
CA ILE A 221 1.42 9.56 -11.08
C ILE A 221 1.02 8.67 -9.90
N LEU A 222 1.56 8.94 -8.71
CA LEU A 222 1.23 8.23 -7.48
C LEU A 222 -0.29 8.20 -7.26
N ARG A 223 -0.94 9.36 -7.39
CA ARG A 223 -2.39 9.49 -7.20
C ARG A 223 -3.17 8.83 -8.34
N MET A 224 -2.76 9.00 -9.58
CA MET A 224 -3.40 8.36 -10.74
C MET A 224 -3.37 6.83 -10.67
N LEU A 225 -2.36 6.24 -10.03
CA LEU A 225 -2.25 4.80 -9.82
C LEU A 225 -3.08 4.29 -8.63
N GLY A 226 -3.58 5.19 -7.76
CA GLY A 226 -4.37 4.87 -6.56
C GLY A 226 -5.56 3.94 -6.81
N PRO A 227 -6.48 4.26 -7.73
CA PRO A 227 -7.68 3.46 -8.01
C PRO A 227 -7.40 2.02 -8.44
N PHE A 228 -6.22 1.79 -8.98
CA PHE A 228 -5.80 0.47 -9.46
C PHE A 228 -5.05 -0.33 -8.39
N GLY A 229 -4.72 0.29 -7.25
CA GLY A 229 -3.87 -0.30 -6.21
C GLY A 229 -2.40 -0.41 -6.64
N LEU A 230 -2.01 0.25 -7.73
CA LEU A 230 -0.63 0.20 -8.27
C LEU A 230 0.29 1.25 -7.65
N HIS A 231 -0.25 2.23 -6.92
CA HIS A 231 0.53 3.26 -6.25
C HIS A 231 1.52 2.67 -5.23
N HIS A 232 1.19 1.53 -4.61
CA HIS A 232 2.10 0.82 -3.71
C HIS A 232 3.37 0.34 -4.42
N ILE A 233 3.23 -0.20 -5.63
CA ILE A 233 4.37 -0.64 -6.45
C ILE A 233 5.20 0.58 -6.88
N PHE A 234 4.54 1.70 -7.13
CA PHE A 234 5.18 2.90 -7.63
C PHE A 234 6.04 3.61 -6.57
N TYR A 235 5.56 3.77 -5.33
CA TYR A 235 6.34 4.49 -4.31
C TYR A 235 7.45 3.66 -3.66
N LEU A 236 7.31 2.32 -3.61
CA LEU A 236 8.27 1.44 -2.92
C LEU A 236 9.73 1.62 -3.40
N PRO A 237 10.03 1.70 -4.68
CA PRO A 237 11.39 1.98 -5.15
C PRO A 237 11.99 3.26 -4.56
N PHE A 238 11.21 4.33 -4.47
CA PHE A 238 11.66 5.59 -3.89
C PHE A 238 11.85 5.51 -2.38
N TRP A 239 11.04 4.72 -1.70
CA TRP A 239 11.11 4.59 -0.25
C TRP A 239 12.21 3.64 0.22
N GLN A 240 12.51 2.59 -0.55
CA GLN A 240 13.33 1.46 -0.12
C GLN A 240 14.65 1.30 -0.88
N THR A 241 14.90 2.04 -1.96
CA THR A 241 16.10 1.89 -2.79
C THR A 241 16.81 3.22 -3.03
N ALA A 242 18.00 3.16 -3.63
CA ALA A 242 18.77 4.33 -4.03
C ALA A 242 18.02 5.32 -4.94
N LEU A 243 16.88 4.92 -5.55
CA LEU A 243 16.03 5.82 -6.32
C LEU A 243 15.48 6.97 -5.45
N GLY A 244 15.20 6.73 -4.18
CA GLY A 244 14.79 7.74 -3.20
C GLY A 244 15.92 8.46 -2.49
N GLY A 245 17.16 8.13 -2.85
CA GLY A 245 18.37 8.74 -2.32
C GLY A 245 19.25 7.77 -1.54
N THR A 246 20.46 8.24 -1.27
CA THR A 246 21.48 7.52 -0.49
C THR A 246 22.14 8.49 0.46
N MET A 247 22.30 8.09 1.72
CA MET A 247 22.94 8.90 2.76
C MET A 247 23.80 8.02 3.65
N GLU A 248 24.96 8.52 4.09
CA GLU A 248 25.77 7.88 5.12
C GLU A 248 25.32 8.40 6.49
N ILE A 249 24.92 7.49 7.38
CA ILE A 249 24.48 7.78 8.75
C ILE A 249 25.22 6.80 9.68
N ASN A 250 25.94 7.33 10.65
CA ASN A 250 26.73 6.54 11.62
C ASN A 250 27.65 5.50 10.95
N GLY A 251 28.34 5.89 9.85
CA GLY A 251 29.26 5.04 9.10
C GLY A 251 28.59 3.96 8.23
N LYS A 252 27.24 3.97 8.12
CA LYS A 252 26.49 3.05 7.28
C LYS A 252 25.85 3.78 6.11
N ILE A 253 25.95 3.22 4.93
CA ILE A 253 25.26 3.72 3.74
C ILE A 253 23.83 3.21 3.77
N ILE A 254 22.86 4.14 3.84
CA ILE A 254 21.43 3.86 3.89
C ILE A 254 20.79 4.37 2.60
N GLN A 255 19.96 3.54 1.98
CA GLN A 255 19.29 3.82 0.72
C GLN A 255 17.77 3.85 0.92
N GLY A 256 17.11 4.76 0.19
CA GLY A 256 15.67 4.92 0.22
C GLY A 256 15.19 5.93 1.25
N THR A 257 14.28 6.77 0.84
CA THR A 257 13.80 7.91 1.63
C THR A 257 13.26 7.48 3.01
N GLN A 258 12.52 6.38 3.08
CA GLN A 258 11.93 5.91 4.33
C GLN A 258 12.98 5.31 5.26
N ASN A 259 13.92 4.55 4.74
CA ASN A 259 15.00 3.98 5.52
C ASN A 259 15.93 5.08 6.08
N ILE A 260 16.22 6.10 5.25
CA ILE A 260 16.99 7.28 5.69
C ILE A 260 16.24 8.01 6.80
N PHE A 261 14.92 8.23 6.63
CA PHE A 261 14.10 8.87 7.65
C PHE A 261 14.14 8.12 8.99
N PHE A 262 13.97 6.81 9.00
CA PHE A 262 14.00 6.02 10.24
C PHE A 262 15.38 6.02 10.90
N ALA A 263 16.45 5.97 10.10
CA ALA A 263 17.79 6.08 10.64
C ALA A 263 18.06 7.47 11.27
N GLN A 264 17.56 8.53 10.66
CA GLN A 264 17.65 9.89 11.19
C GLN A 264 16.73 10.13 12.40
N LEU A 265 15.64 9.38 12.53
CA LEU A 265 14.72 9.52 13.66
C LEU A 265 15.40 9.20 15.01
N GLY A 266 16.38 8.30 15.01
CA GLY A 266 17.19 7.95 16.18
C GLY A 266 18.42 8.85 16.39
N ASP A 267 18.70 9.79 15.49
CA ASP A 267 19.90 10.64 15.55
C ASP A 267 19.67 11.87 16.46
N ALA A 268 20.40 11.93 17.56
CA ALA A 268 20.30 13.02 18.52
C ALA A 268 20.85 14.35 18.00
N ASP A 269 21.83 14.33 17.10
CA ASP A 269 22.52 15.51 16.58
C ASP A 269 21.89 16.06 15.31
N LEU A 270 20.80 15.45 14.82
CA LEU A 270 20.11 15.86 13.62
C LEU A 270 19.54 17.27 13.73
N THR A 271 19.92 18.14 12.80
CA THR A 271 19.41 19.52 12.71
C THR A 271 18.23 19.65 11.77
N HIS A 272 18.20 18.87 10.70
CA HIS A 272 17.12 18.86 9.71
C HIS A 272 17.07 17.51 9.01
N TYR A 273 15.87 17.03 8.69
CA TYR A 273 15.68 15.75 8.00
C TYR A 273 16.07 15.82 6.53
N TYR A 274 16.37 14.67 5.96
CA TYR A 274 16.74 14.50 4.55
C TYR A 274 15.67 15.09 3.60
N SER A 275 16.10 15.92 2.66
CA SER A 275 15.20 16.60 1.71
C SER A 275 14.41 15.66 0.78
N GLY A 276 14.84 14.41 0.60
CA GLY A 276 14.05 13.40 -0.12
C GLY A 276 12.70 13.13 0.53
N ILE A 277 12.55 13.38 1.84
CA ILE A 277 11.28 13.26 2.58
C ILE A 277 10.25 14.27 2.04
N SER A 278 10.67 15.51 1.77
CA SER A 278 9.79 16.53 1.17
C SER A 278 9.29 16.10 -0.21
N ARG A 279 10.15 15.46 -1.01
CA ARG A 279 9.84 15.01 -2.38
C ARG A 279 8.88 13.85 -2.43
N TYR A 280 9.08 12.84 -1.58
CA TYR A 280 8.45 11.53 -1.77
C TYR A 280 7.44 11.18 -0.67
N MET A 281 7.27 12.06 0.35
CA MET A 281 6.38 11.78 1.49
C MET A 281 5.48 12.95 1.85
N SER A 282 6.05 14.14 2.12
CA SER A 282 5.36 15.19 2.87
C SER A 282 4.15 15.82 2.17
N GLY A 283 4.10 15.80 0.83
CA GLY A 283 2.96 16.35 0.07
C GLY A 283 1.62 15.71 0.41
N ARG A 284 1.63 14.43 0.82
CA ARG A 284 0.41 13.71 1.21
C ARG A 284 -0.33 14.35 2.36
N PHE A 285 0.37 14.89 3.37
CA PHE A 285 -0.28 15.55 4.52
C PHE A 285 -1.17 16.72 4.10
N ILE A 286 -0.72 17.53 3.13
CA ILE A 286 -1.45 18.66 2.60
C ILE A 286 -2.76 18.21 1.95
N THR A 287 -2.70 17.16 1.12
CA THR A 287 -3.86 16.63 0.40
C THR A 287 -4.81 15.88 1.33
N MET A 288 -4.28 14.94 2.14
CA MET A 288 -5.09 14.01 2.91
C MET A 288 -5.74 14.64 4.14
N MET A 289 -5.03 15.57 4.81
CA MET A 289 -5.53 16.24 6.01
C MET A 289 -6.37 17.47 5.69
N PHE A 290 -6.19 18.11 4.54
CA PHE A 290 -6.86 19.39 4.23
C PHE A 290 -7.61 19.35 2.90
N GLY A 291 -6.95 19.03 1.80
CA GLY A 291 -7.56 19.07 0.46
C GLY A 291 -8.82 18.22 0.36
N LEU A 292 -8.72 16.95 0.75
CA LEU A 292 -9.84 16.01 0.69
C LEU A 292 -10.99 16.39 1.64
N LEU A 293 -10.72 17.07 2.77
CA LEU A 293 -11.78 17.62 3.62
C LEU A 293 -12.57 18.70 2.88
N GLY A 294 -11.87 19.54 2.10
CA GLY A 294 -12.51 20.55 1.23
C GLY A 294 -13.39 19.90 0.18
N ALA A 295 -12.93 18.80 -0.45
CA ALA A 295 -13.72 18.03 -1.41
C ALA A 295 -14.97 17.40 -0.76
N ALA A 296 -14.84 16.81 0.42
CA ALA A 296 -15.93 16.22 1.19
C ALA A 296 -17.01 17.28 1.53
N LEU A 297 -16.58 18.45 1.98
CA LEU A 297 -17.48 19.56 2.29
C LEU A 297 -18.20 20.09 1.02
N ALA A 298 -17.52 20.14 -0.12
CA ALA A 298 -18.12 20.50 -1.39
C ALA A 298 -19.21 19.52 -1.84
N ILE A 299 -18.94 18.22 -1.72
CA ILE A 299 -19.92 17.15 -2.01
C ILE A 299 -21.14 17.28 -1.09
N TYR A 300 -20.91 17.46 0.23
CA TYR A 300 -21.99 17.66 1.19
C TYR A 300 -22.85 18.90 0.87
N HIS A 301 -22.23 20.05 0.59
CA HIS A 301 -22.95 21.28 0.31
C HIS A 301 -23.76 21.24 -1.00
N THR A 302 -23.33 20.42 -1.96
CA THR A 302 -24.00 20.29 -3.26
C THR A 302 -25.09 19.19 -3.26
N ALA A 303 -25.20 18.39 -2.19
CA ALA A 303 -26.24 17.36 -2.05
C ALA A 303 -27.66 17.96 -1.95
N LYS A 304 -28.67 17.23 -2.44
CA LYS A 304 -30.08 17.62 -2.30
C LYS A 304 -30.48 17.70 -0.82
N PRO A 305 -31.35 18.65 -0.43
CA PRO A 305 -31.70 18.87 0.98
C PRO A 305 -32.16 17.58 1.70
N GLU A 306 -32.94 16.75 1.03
CA GLU A 306 -33.51 15.51 1.56
C GLU A 306 -32.44 14.45 1.91
N LYS A 307 -31.33 14.47 1.16
CA LYS A 307 -30.22 13.51 1.31
C LYS A 307 -29.07 14.03 2.16
N LYS A 308 -29.08 15.31 2.55
CA LYS A 308 -27.97 15.96 3.28
C LYS A 308 -27.58 15.24 4.57
N LYS A 309 -28.53 14.73 5.35
CA LYS A 309 -28.26 14.03 6.61
C LYS A 309 -27.42 12.76 6.38
N VAL A 310 -27.79 11.95 5.41
CA VAL A 310 -27.09 10.71 5.05
C VAL A 310 -25.71 11.02 4.44
N VAL A 311 -25.65 11.95 3.48
CA VAL A 311 -24.40 12.37 2.84
C VAL A 311 -23.46 13.01 3.86
N GLY A 312 -23.98 13.79 4.80
CA GLY A 312 -23.20 14.40 5.88
C GLY A 312 -22.49 13.35 6.74
N GLY A 313 -23.19 12.29 7.15
CA GLY A 313 -22.58 11.18 7.89
C GLY A 313 -21.52 10.44 7.07
N LEU A 314 -21.81 10.15 5.80
CA LEU A 314 -20.87 9.48 4.90
C LEU A 314 -19.60 10.31 4.68
N MET A 315 -19.75 11.58 4.32
CA MET A 315 -18.62 12.49 4.05
C MET A 315 -17.80 12.77 5.30
N LEU A 316 -18.45 12.97 6.46
CA LEU A 316 -17.75 13.16 7.74
C LEU A 316 -16.90 11.94 8.10
N SER A 317 -17.48 10.73 8.01
CA SER A 317 -16.74 9.49 8.29
C SER A 317 -15.55 9.30 7.36
N ALA A 318 -15.75 9.49 6.04
CA ALA A 318 -14.69 9.37 5.06
C ALA A 318 -13.61 10.45 5.22
N ALA A 319 -14.00 11.69 5.50
CA ALA A 319 -13.08 12.80 5.75
C ALA A 319 -12.27 12.58 7.04
N LEU A 320 -12.90 12.10 8.11
CA LEU A 320 -12.21 11.80 9.36
C LEU A 320 -11.20 10.65 9.19
N THR A 321 -11.56 9.62 8.42
CA THR A 321 -10.65 8.53 8.07
C THR A 321 -9.43 9.06 7.30
N SER A 322 -9.64 9.89 6.28
CA SER A 322 -8.55 10.53 5.54
C SER A 322 -7.67 11.41 6.45
N PHE A 323 -8.28 12.25 7.28
CA PHE A 323 -7.57 13.14 8.19
C PHE A 323 -6.72 12.39 9.21
N LEU A 324 -7.31 11.41 9.92
CA LEU A 324 -6.61 10.73 11.00
C LEU A 324 -5.56 9.75 10.51
N THR A 325 -5.91 8.92 9.52
CA THR A 325 -5.08 7.79 9.10
C THR A 325 -4.44 7.95 7.73
N GLY A 326 -4.88 8.93 6.93
CA GLY A 326 -4.46 9.07 5.54
C GLY A 326 -5.02 8.01 4.59
N ILE A 327 -6.05 7.24 5.00
CA ILE A 327 -6.75 6.30 4.12
C ILE A 327 -7.82 7.08 3.36
N THR A 328 -7.62 7.26 2.05
CA THR A 328 -8.39 8.20 1.22
C THR A 328 -9.45 7.52 0.37
N GLU A 329 -9.37 6.22 0.18
CA GLU A 329 -10.22 5.44 -0.72
C GLU A 329 -11.73 5.61 -0.45
N PRO A 330 -12.25 5.66 0.79
CA PRO A 330 -13.68 5.85 1.02
C PRO A 330 -14.20 7.18 0.46
N LEU A 331 -13.36 8.22 0.49
CA LEU A 331 -13.72 9.54 -0.02
C LEU A 331 -13.50 9.61 -1.55
N GLU A 332 -12.34 9.18 -2.03
CA GLU A 332 -12.00 9.21 -3.46
C GLU A 332 -12.99 8.42 -4.31
N PHE A 333 -13.41 7.24 -3.86
CA PHE A 333 -14.36 6.42 -4.59
C PHE A 333 -15.77 7.00 -4.62
N SER A 334 -16.09 7.93 -3.73
CA SER A 334 -17.37 8.64 -3.75
C SER A 334 -17.53 9.53 -4.98
N PHE A 335 -16.43 9.95 -5.64
CA PHE A 335 -16.48 10.78 -6.83
C PHE A 335 -15.75 10.20 -8.06
N LEU A 336 -14.79 9.28 -7.86
CA LEU A 336 -13.99 8.72 -8.94
C LEU A 336 -14.81 8.12 -10.08
N PHE A 337 -15.83 7.30 -9.75
CA PHE A 337 -16.61 6.57 -10.75
C PHE A 337 -17.72 7.42 -11.36
N ILE A 338 -18.19 8.39 -10.62
CA ILE A 338 -19.31 9.25 -10.99
C ILE A 338 -18.83 10.45 -11.81
N ALA A 339 -17.67 10.98 -11.44
CA ALA A 339 -17.07 12.15 -12.06
C ALA A 339 -15.53 11.99 -12.16
N PRO A 340 -15.02 11.14 -13.09
CA PRO A 340 -13.58 10.89 -13.23
C PRO A 340 -12.73 12.16 -13.42
N VAL A 341 -13.32 13.21 -13.97
CA VAL A 341 -12.65 14.52 -14.12
C VAL A 341 -12.26 15.11 -12.76
N LEU A 342 -13.10 14.95 -11.73
CA LEU A 342 -12.76 15.39 -10.36
C LEU A 342 -11.55 14.62 -9.82
N TYR A 343 -11.41 13.35 -10.19
CA TYR A 343 -10.26 12.55 -9.78
C TYR A 343 -8.95 12.99 -10.47
N VAL A 344 -9.02 13.32 -11.76
CA VAL A 344 -7.84 13.86 -12.47
C VAL A 344 -7.40 15.19 -11.85
N ILE A 345 -8.35 16.07 -11.51
CA ILE A 345 -8.06 17.33 -10.83
C ILE A 345 -7.47 17.09 -9.43
N HIS A 346 -8.02 16.12 -8.69
CA HIS A 346 -7.45 15.69 -7.42
C HIS A 346 -6.01 15.22 -7.59
N ALA A 347 -5.69 14.43 -8.62
CA ALA A 347 -4.32 13.99 -8.89
C ALA A 347 -3.39 15.17 -9.24
N ILE A 348 -3.87 16.17 -9.99
CA ILE A 348 -3.11 17.39 -10.26
C ILE A 348 -2.82 18.15 -8.96
N PHE A 349 -3.82 18.30 -8.10
CA PHE A 349 -3.66 19.00 -6.82
C PHE A 349 -2.74 18.23 -5.85
N ASP A 350 -2.76 16.90 -5.90
CA ASP A 350 -1.82 16.08 -5.12
C ASP A 350 -0.38 16.26 -5.62
N GLY A 351 -0.16 16.23 -6.94
CA GLY A 351 1.14 16.56 -7.53
C GLY A 351 1.65 17.96 -7.14
N LEU A 352 0.77 18.96 -7.16
CA LEU A 352 1.09 20.32 -6.71
C LEU A 352 1.40 20.36 -5.20
N ALA A 353 0.71 19.57 -4.37
CA ALA A 353 0.98 19.48 -2.94
C ALA A 353 2.38 18.91 -2.66
N PHE A 354 2.78 17.86 -3.40
CA PHE A 354 4.15 17.34 -3.34
C PHE A 354 5.18 18.38 -3.78
N MET A 355 4.91 19.10 -4.88
CA MET A 355 5.78 20.16 -5.36
C MET A 355 5.93 21.28 -4.31
N MET A 356 4.85 21.71 -3.65
CA MET A 356 4.91 22.71 -2.58
C MET A 356 5.70 22.20 -1.38
N ALA A 357 5.53 20.95 -0.99
CA ALA A 357 6.31 20.35 0.09
C ALA A 357 7.83 20.38 -0.21
N ASP A 358 8.22 20.11 -1.47
CA ASP A 358 9.62 20.19 -1.90
C ASP A 358 10.15 21.64 -1.92
N ILE A 359 9.40 22.56 -2.49
CA ILE A 359 9.78 23.99 -2.55
C ILE A 359 10.01 24.57 -1.15
N PHE A 360 9.15 24.24 -0.19
CA PHE A 360 9.23 24.76 1.17
C PHE A 360 10.04 23.83 2.11
N ASN A 361 10.67 22.81 1.58
CA ASN A 361 11.46 21.83 2.32
C ASN A 361 10.73 21.31 3.57
N ILE A 362 9.48 20.89 3.39
CA ILE A 362 8.66 20.28 4.45
C ILE A 362 9.08 18.81 4.55
N THR A 363 9.71 18.44 5.67
CA THR A 363 10.30 17.10 5.86
C THR A 363 9.60 16.33 6.97
N VAL A 364 8.27 16.31 6.93
CA VAL A 364 7.45 15.45 7.79
C VAL A 364 7.47 14.04 7.21
N GLY A 365 8.07 13.11 7.92
CA GLY A 365 8.14 11.71 7.53
C GLY A 365 6.81 10.99 7.70
N GLN A 366 6.75 9.78 7.18
CA GLN A 366 5.56 8.92 7.34
C GLN A 366 5.97 7.45 7.37
N THR A 367 5.17 6.65 8.07
CA THR A 367 5.33 5.20 8.12
C THR A 367 4.49 4.50 7.07
N PHE A 368 3.24 4.91 6.94
CA PHE A 368 2.28 4.30 6.04
C PHE A 368 1.58 5.33 5.16
N SER A 369 1.04 6.40 5.75
CA SER A 369 0.21 7.37 5.03
C SER A 369 0.26 8.75 5.67
N GLY A 370 -0.08 9.80 4.90
CA GLY A 370 0.01 11.20 5.30
C GLY A 370 -1.16 11.68 6.17
N GLY A 371 -1.51 10.97 7.26
CA GLY A 371 -2.55 11.36 8.20
C GLY A 371 -2.05 12.08 9.44
N PHE A 372 -2.99 12.55 10.27
CA PHE A 372 -2.72 13.32 11.49
C PHE A 372 -1.86 12.56 12.51
N ILE A 373 -1.96 11.23 12.57
CA ILE A 373 -1.16 10.39 13.47
C ILE A 373 0.32 10.55 13.11
N ASP A 374 0.70 10.30 11.85
CA ASP A 374 2.07 10.44 11.39
C ASP A 374 2.53 11.91 11.45
N TYR A 375 1.64 12.87 11.18
CA TYR A 375 1.93 14.29 11.30
C TYR A 375 2.35 14.69 12.73
N ILE A 376 1.66 14.21 13.76
CA ILE A 376 2.04 14.45 15.15
C ILE A 376 3.38 13.80 15.47
N LEU A 377 3.53 12.50 15.15
CA LEU A 377 4.71 11.72 15.52
C LEU A 377 5.99 12.22 14.82
N PHE A 378 5.90 12.53 13.54
CA PHE A 378 7.05 12.81 12.69
C PHE A 378 7.17 14.27 12.24
N GLY A 379 6.20 15.09 12.56
CA GLY A 379 6.23 16.53 12.35
C GLY A 379 6.34 17.28 13.69
N VAL A 380 5.25 17.27 14.45
CA VAL A 380 5.10 18.11 15.65
C VAL A 380 6.10 17.72 16.73
N LEU A 381 6.18 16.44 17.09
CA LEU A 381 7.09 15.95 18.15
C LEU A 381 8.57 16.11 17.78
N GLN A 382 8.89 16.13 16.49
CA GLN A 382 10.27 16.34 16.03
C GLN A 382 10.69 17.82 16.01
N GLY A 383 9.72 18.73 16.09
CA GLY A 383 9.93 20.17 16.11
C GLY A 383 9.98 20.81 14.73
N ASN A 384 9.56 22.08 14.66
CA ASN A 384 9.45 22.82 13.40
C ASN A 384 10.80 23.11 12.73
N SER A 385 11.86 23.28 13.51
CA SER A 385 13.21 23.50 12.99
C SER A 385 13.72 22.33 12.15
N LYS A 386 13.30 21.10 12.46
CA LYS A 386 13.72 19.89 11.74
C LYS A 386 12.80 19.54 10.57
N THR A 387 11.51 19.88 10.66
CA THR A 387 10.47 19.33 9.77
C THR A 387 9.69 20.37 8.98
N ASN A 388 9.72 21.65 9.36
CA ASN A 388 8.87 22.70 8.82
C ASN A 388 7.36 22.36 8.86
N TYR A 389 6.91 21.59 9.87
CA TYR A 389 5.54 21.07 9.96
C TYR A 389 4.46 22.14 9.95
N LEU A 390 4.73 23.35 10.49
CA LEU A 390 3.75 24.44 10.49
C LEU A 390 3.32 24.86 9.09
N LEU A 391 4.19 24.73 8.09
CA LEU A 391 3.88 25.01 6.70
C LEU A 391 2.85 24.04 6.11
N VAL A 392 2.76 22.80 6.62
CA VAL A 392 1.68 21.88 6.23
C VAL A 392 0.31 22.47 6.55
N ILE A 393 0.16 23.12 7.72
CA ILE A 393 -1.10 23.74 8.12
C ILE A 393 -1.40 24.94 7.23
N LEU A 394 -0.42 25.85 7.02
CA LEU A 394 -0.62 27.05 6.22
C LEU A 394 -0.99 26.73 4.77
N ILE A 395 -0.23 25.84 4.12
CA ILE A 395 -0.51 25.41 2.76
C ILE A 395 -1.79 24.56 2.73
N GLY A 396 -2.02 23.74 3.74
CA GLY A 396 -3.20 22.90 3.88
C GLY A 396 -4.50 23.70 3.89
N ILE A 397 -4.55 24.83 4.59
CA ILE A 397 -5.71 25.75 4.59
C ILE A 397 -5.99 26.25 3.16
N VAL A 398 -4.95 26.63 2.42
CA VAL A 398 -5.10 27.03 1.01
C VAL A 398 -5.64 25.87 0.17
N TRP A 399 -5.12 24.66 0.38
CA TRP A 399 -5.58 23.45 -0.32
C TRP A 399 -7.03 23.09 0.00
N PHE A 400 -7.46 23.23 1.25
CA PHE A 400 -8.85 23.05 1.65
C PHE A 400 -9.79 23.94 0.82
N PHE A 401 -9.51 25.22 0.75
CA PHE A 401 -10.33 26.14 -0.04
C PHE A 401 -10.23 25.90 -1.55
N LEU A 402 -9.04 25.58 -2.05
CA LEU A 402 -8.81 25.24 -3.45
C LEU A 402 -9.68 24.04 -3.87
N TYR A 403 -9.67 22.97 -3.09
CA TYR A 403 -10.51 21.80 -3.34
C TYR A 403 -12.00 22.13 -3.20
N TYR A 404 -12.38 22.82 -2.13
CA TYR A 404 -13.77 23.16 -1.88
C TYR A 404 -14.39 23.97 -3.04
N VAL A 405 -13.71 25.03 -3.45
CA VAL A 405 -14.19 25.91 -4.53
C VAL A 405 -14.23 25.15 -5.86
N THR A 406 -13.17 24.46 -6.20
CA THR A 406 -13.06 23.74 -7.47
C THR A 406 -14.10 22.60 -7.57
N PHE A 407 -14.20 21.77 -6.54
CA PHE A 407 -15.16 20.68 -6.53
C PHE A 407 -16.61 21.20 -6.56
N ARG A 408 -16.94 22.18 -5.72
CA ARG A 408 -18.27 22.78 -5.70
C ARG A 408 -18.64 23.38 -7.06
N PHE A 409 -17.72 24.12 -7.66
CA PHE A 409 -17.95 24.72 -8.99
C PHE A 409 -18.18 23.66 -10.06
N LEU A 410 -17.33 22.64 -10.13
CA LEU A 410 -17.44 21.62 -11.15
C LEU A 410 -18.67 20.73 -10.96
N ILE A 411 -18.98 20.32 -9.73
CA ILE A 411 -20.18 19.53 -9.42
C ILE A 411 -21.44 20.26 -9.84
N THR A 412 -21.53 21.56 -9.55
CA THR A 412 -22.71 22.35 -9.91
C THR A 412 -22.76 22.67 -11.40
N LYS A 413 -21.65 23.08 -12.02
CA LYS A 413 -21.59 23.48 -13.43
C LYS A 413 -21.87 22.31 -14.38
N PHE A 414 -21.30 21.12 -14.10
CA PHE A 414 -21.46 19.95 -14.95
C PHE A 414 -22.53 18.99 -14.44
N ASN A 415 -23.25 19.37 -13.39
CA ASN A 415 -24.31 18.56 -12.76
C ASN A 415 -23.89 17.12 -12.47
N PHE A 416 -22.67 16.94 -11.95
CA PHE A 416 -22.21 15.62 -11.58
C PHE A 416 -23.09 15.00 -10.49
N LYS A 417 -23.43 13.72 -10.65
CA LYS A 417 -24.30 12.96 -9.75
C LYS A 417 -23.52 12.41 -8.53
N THR A 418 -22.72 13.27 -7.89
CA THR A 418 -22.01 12.93 -6.65
C THR A 418 -23.00 12.54 -5.54
N PRO A 419 -22.55 11.91 -4.43
CA PRO A 419 -23.43 11.44 -3.36
C PRO A 419 -24.45 12.50 -2.94
N GLY A 420 -25.73 12.08 -2.92
CA GLY A 420 -26.88 12.95 -2.63
C GLY A 420 -27.42 13.77 -3.81
N ARG A 421 -26.85 13.63 -5.00
CA ARG A 421 -27.34 14.25 -6.23
C ARG A 421 -27.93 13.24 -7.23
N GLU A 422 -27.91 11.96 -6.88
CA GLU A 422 -28.48 10.88 -7.68
C GLU A 422 -30.00 11.08 -7.84
N ASP A 423 -30.55 10.65 -8.96
CA ASP A 423 -32.00 10.61 -9.19
C ASP A 423 -32.59 9.48 -8.33
N SER A 424 -33.68 9.75 -7.61
CA SER A 424 -34.22 8.84 -6.59
C SER A 424 -34.85 7.60 -7.25
N GLU A 425 -34.27 6.42 -7.05
CA GLU A 425 -35.01 5.16 -7.02
C GLU A 425 -34.93 4.61 -5.58
N ALA A 426 -36.10 4.23 -5.04
CA ALA A 426 -36.21 3.75 -3.67
C ALA A 426 -35.64 2.32 -3.58
N VAL A 427 -34.59 2.13 -2.78
CA VAL A 427 -34.02 0.81 -2.47
C VAL A 427 -34.57 0.37 -1.11
N GLN A 428 -35.22 -0.81 -1.05
CA GLN A 428 -35.58 -1.49 0.20
C GLN A 428 -34.35 -2.20 0.77
N THR A 429 -34.10 -2.07 2.05
CA THR A 429 -32.98 -2.69 2.79
C THR A 429 -33.31 -4.13 3.19
N VAL A 430 -32.39 -5.06 2.99
CA VAL A 430 -32.47 -6.50 3.30
C VAL A 430 -31.58 -6.82 4.51
N GLU A 431 -32.00 -7.72 5.40
CA GLU A 431 -31.23 -8.16 6.58
C GLU A 431 -29.97 -8.97 6.21
N ALA A 432 -28.95 -9.03 7.11
CA ALA A 432 -27.59 -9.52 6.79
C ALA A 432 -27.52 -10.97 6.29
N SER A 433 -28.36 -11.88 6.80
CA SER A 433 -28.41 -13.29 6.35
C SER A 433 -29.05 -13.45 4.97
N GLU A 434 -30.05 -12.62 4.65
CA GLU A 434 -30.68 -12.57 3.32
C GLU A 434 -29.80 -11.85 2.30
N ARG A 435 -28.90 -10.97 2.76
CA ARG A 435 -27.99 -10.23 1.90
C ARG A 435 -27.02 -11.14 1.14
N ALA A 436 -26.36 -12.07 1.82
CA ALA A 436 -25.42 -13.00 1.19
C ALA A 436 -26.12 -13.89 0.13
N GLU A 437 -27.30 -14.42 0.47
CA GLU A 437 -28.09 -15.21 -0.48
C GLU A 437 -28.56 -14.37 -1.68
N THR A 438 -28.97 -13.13 -1.44
CA THR A 438 -29.38 -12.20 -2.48
C THR A 438 -28.21 -11.85 -3.41
N ILE A 439 -27.00 -11.68 -2.87
CA ILE A 439 -25.78 -11.49 -3.66
C ILE A 439 -25.51 -12.71 -4.53
N ILE A 440 -25.56 -13.92 -3.97
CA ILE A 440 -25.34 -15.17 -4.71
C ILE A 440 -26.36 -15.31 -5.84
N LYS A 441 -27.65 -15.09 -5.56
CA LYS A 441 -28.73 -15.11 -6.56
C LYS A 441 -28.51 -14.05 -7.65
N GLY A 442 -28.13 -12.83 -7.26
CA GLY A 442 -27.84 -11.75 -8.22
C GLY A 442 -26.61 -11.99 -9.08
N LEU A 443 -25.67 -12.81 -8.63
CA LEU A 443 -24.52 -13.25 -9.40
C LEU A 443 -24.82 -14.46 -10.33
N GLY A 444 -26.06 -14.96 -10.31
CA GLY A 444 -26.48 -16.09 -11.14
C GLY A 444 -26.43 -17.45 -10.45
N GLY A 445 -26.31 -17.47 -9.10
CA GLY A 445 -26.24 -18.68 -8.30
C GLY A 445 -24.80 -19.21 -8.09
N LYS A 446 -24.66 -20.18 -7.16
CA LYS A 446 -23.38 -20.79 -6.77
C LYS A 446 -22.56 -21.29 -7.97
N GLU A 447 -23.20 -22.01 -8.87
CA GLU A 447 -22.55 -22.62 -10.06
C GLU A 447 -21.99 -21.57 -11.04
N ASN A 448 -22.50 -20.34 -10.99
CA ASN A 448 -22.03 -19.25 -11.83
C ASN A 448 -20.85 -18.49 -11.23
N ILE A 449 -20.53 -18.71 -9.94
CA ILE A 449 -19.46 -18.01 -9.24
C ILE A 449 -18.15 -18.82 -9.31
N ASP A 450 -17.14 -18.28 -9.99
CA ASP A 450 -15.79 -18.89 -10.06
C ASP A 450 -14.91 -18.45 -8.89
N THR A 451 -14.87 -17.15 -8.57
CA THR A 451 -14.07 -16.62 -7.47
C THR A 451 -14.79 -15.48 -6.76
N VAL A 452 -14.70 -15.45 -5.43
CA VAL A 452 -15.12 -14.32 -4.60
C VAL A 452 -13.91 -13.76 -3.89
N ASP A 453 -13.73 -12.44 -3.98
CA ASP A 453 -12.65 -11.73 -3.32
C ASP A 453 -13.08 -10.28 -3.01
N CYS A 454 -12.30 -9.53 -2.22
CA CYS A 454 -12.58 -8.13 -1.97
C CYS A 454 -11.32 -7.27 -1.97
N CYS A 455 -11.46 -5.97 -2.16
CA CYS A 455 -10.46 -4.97 -1.81
C CYS A 455 -11.03 -4.11 -0.65
N ALA A 456 -10.38 -3.01 -0.31
CA ALA A 456 -10.79 -2.17 0.82
C ALA A 456 -12.28 -1.75 0.81
N THR A 457 -12.91 -1.67 -0.36
CA THR A 457 -14.30 -1.15 -0.49
C THR A 457 -15.19 -1.92 -1.47
N ARG A 458 -14.67 -2.96 -2.16
CA ARG A 458 -15.42 -3.66 -3.22
C ARG A 458 -15.35 -5.16 -3.06
N LEU A 459 -16.51 -5.81 -3.18
CA LEU A 459 -16.61 -7.22 -3.46
C LEU A 459 -16.26 -7.45 -4.94
N ARG A 460 -15.36 -8.36 -5.22
CA ARG A 460 -14.89 -8.72 -6.57
C ARG A 460 -15.22 -10.16 -6.83
N VAL A 461 -16.04 -10.39 -7.83
CA VAL A 461 -16.49 -11.71 -8.21
C VAL A 461 -16.16 -11.96 -9.66
N THR A 462 -15.65 -13.13 -9.96
CA THR A 462 -15.57 -13.66 -11.32
C THR A 462 -16.71 -14.65 -11.49
N ILE A 463 -17.53 -14.44 -12.51
CA ILE A 463 -18.64 -15.35 -12.86
C ILE A 463 -18.34 -16.09 -14.15
N ASN A 464 -18.99 -17.23 -14.37
CA ASN A 464 -18.79 -18.05 -15.56
C ASN A 464 -19.59 -17.51 -16.76
N ASP A 465 -20.86 -17.16 -16.55
CA ASP A 465 -21.77 -16.62 -17.57
C ASP A 465 -22.30 -15.24 -17.13
N GLU A 466 -21.98 -14.21 -17.93
CA GLU A 466 -22.38 -12.83 -17.66
C GLU A 466 -23.87 -12.56 -17.91
N HIS A 467 -24.58 -13.43 -18.63
CA HIS A 467 -26.00 -13.30 -18.89
C HIS A 467 -26.88 -13.66 -17.68
N LEU A 468 -26.34 -14.45 -16.75
CA LEU A 468 -27.02 -14.80 -15.50
C LEU A 468 -26.90 -13.73 -14.41
N PHE A 469 -26.11 -12.68 -14.65
CA PHE A 469 -25.93 -11.57 -13.72
C PHE A 469 -27.15 -10.66 -13.67
N ASN A 470 -27.76 -10.53 -12.50
CA ASN A 470 -28.90 -9.65 -12.24
C ASN A 470 -28.48 -8.41 -11.44
N GLU A 471 -28.22 -7.32 -12.14
CA GLU A 471 -27.78 -6.06 -11.54
C GLU A 471 -28.81 -5.45 -10.57
N ASP A 472 -30.11 -5.56 -10.91
CA ASP A 472 -31.16 -4.96 -10.09
C ASP A 472 -31.29 -5.68 -8.74
N LEU A 473 -31.09 -7.00 -8.71
CA LEU A 473 -31.07 -7.77 -7.48
C LEU A 473 -29.84 -7.38 -6.62
N ILE A 474 -28.68 -7.15 -7.21
CA ILE A 474 -27.48 -6.69 -6.50
C ILE A 474 -27.69 -5.27 -5.92
N LYS A 475 -28.41 -4.39 -6.59
CA LYS A 475 -28.71 -3.04 -6.07
C LYS A 475 -29.51 -3.08 -4.76
N THR A 476 -30.30 -4.14 -4.51
CA THR A 476 -31.06 -4.29 -3.25
C THR A 476 -30.19 -4.63 -2.04
N THR A 477 -28.94 -5.04 -2.26
CA THR A 477 -28.00 -5.49 -1.21
C THR A 477 -27.17 -4.36 -0.59
N GLU A 478 -27.65 -3.15 -0.60
CA GLU A 478 -26.95 -1.94 -0.12
C GLU A 478 -25.67 -1.60 -0.92
N SER A 479 -25.55 -2.11 -2.15
CA SER A 479 -24.42 -1.77 -3.01
C SER A 479 -24.45 -0.30 -3.40
N ARG A 480 -23.31 0.37 -3.31
CA ARG A 480 -23.13 1.79 -3.68
C ARG A 480 -22.82 1.99 -5.15
N GLY A 481 -22.61 0.91 -5.87
CA GLY A 481 -22.35 0.90 -7.31
C GLY A 481 -21.81 -0.45 -7.76
N ILE A 482 -21.95 -0.70 -9.05
CA ILE A 482 -21.54 -1.94 -9.70
C ILE A 482 -20.68 -1.58 -10.91
N VAL A 483 -19.55 -2.27 -11.06
CA VAL A 483 -18.69 -2.18 -12.24
C VAL A 483 -18.62 -3.55 -12.87
N LYS A 484 -19.27 -3.71 -14.03
CA LYS A 484 -19.25 -4.94 -14.82
C LYS A 484 -18.24 -4.83 -15.97
N LYS A 485 -17.39 -5.84 -16.11
CA LYS A 485 -16.43 -5.92 -17.22
C LYS A 485 -16.29 -7.38 -17.68
N GLY A 486 -17.16 -7.77 -18.63
CA GLY A 486 -17.32 -9.16 -18.99
C GLY A 486 -17.73 -9.97 -17.77
N THR A 487 -17.07 -11.11 -17.55
CA THR A 487 -17.31 -11.98 -16.39
C THR A 487 -16.78 -11.45 -15.05
N GLY A 488 -16.06 -10.33 -15.03
CA GLY A 488 -15.58 -9.68 -13.80
C GLY A 488 -16.57 -8.66 -13.27
N ILE A 489 -17.16 -8.92 -12.10
CA ILE A 489 -18.12 -8.06 -11.42
C ILE A 489 -17.45 -7.45 -10.18
N GLN A 490 -17.59 -6.14 -9.99
CA GLN A 490 -17.15 -5.45 -8.78
C GLN A 490 -18.33 -4.70 -8.17
N ILE A 491 -18.67 -5.05 -6.94
CA ILE A 491 -19.79 -4.46 -6.21
C ILE A 491 -19.21 -3.62 -5.07
N ILE A 492 -19.57 -2.34 -5.02
CA ILE A 492 -19.01 -1.37 -4.07
C ILE A 492 -19.87 -1.36 -2.81
N TYR A 493 -19.33 -1.87 -1.71
CA TYR A 493 -19.99 -1.86 -0.39
C TYR A 493 -19.34 -0.88 0.61
N GLY A 494 -18.13 -0.39 0.32
CA GLY A 494 -17.37 0.45 1.23
C GLY A 494 -16.58 -0.36 2.28
N PRO A 495 -16.24 0.23 3.45
CA PRO A 495 -15.30 -0.37 4.41
C PRO A 495 -15.76 -1.71 5.01
N HIS A 496 -17.05 -2.03 4.95
CA HIS A 496 -17.60 -3.30 5.47
C HIS A 496 -17.50 -4.47 4.49
N VAL A 497 -16.89 -4.29 3.33
CA VAL A 497 -16.83 -5.30 2.27
C VAL A 497 -16.17 -6.61 2.68
N THR A 498 -15.21 -6.58 3.59
CA THR A 498 -14.56 -7.80 4.11
C THR A 498 -15.55 -8.68 4.88
N THR A 499 -16.41 -8.07 5.68
CA THR A 499 -17.51 -8.77 6.38
C THR A 499 -18.46 -9.40 5.38
N ILE A 500 -18.90 -8.63 4.37
CA ILE A 500 -19.81 -9.11 3.32
C ILE A 500 -19.16 -10.24 2.50
N LYS A 501 -17.88 -10.14 2.21
CA LYS A 501 -17.15 -11.24 1.54
C LYS A 501 -17.22 -12.53 2.35
N ASN A 502 -16.95 -12.45 3.66
CA ASN A 502 -16.98 -13.62 4.53
C ASN A 502 -18.39 -14.20 4.61
N GLU A 503 -19.43 -13.36 4.71
CA GLU A 503 -20.84 -13.78 4.68
C GLU A 503 -21.18 -14.53 3.38
N VAL A 504 -20.70 -14.05 2.22
CA VAL A 504 -20.92 -14.70 0.92
C VAL A 504 -20.13 -16.01 0.80
N GLU A 505 -18.87 -16.06 1.27
CA GLU A 505 -18.07 -17.29 1.27
C GLU A 505 -18.72 -18.35 2.18
N GLU A 506 -19.17 -17.99 3.39
CA GLU A 506 -19.86 -18.88 4.31
C GLU A 506 -21.19 -19.40 3.72
N ALA A 507 -21.96 -18.53 3.07
CA ALA A 507 -23.20 -18.92 2.40
C ALA A 507 -22.95 -19.85 1.22
N LEU A 508 -21.84 -19.70 0.49
CA LEU A 508 -21.43 -20.59 -0.60
C LEU A 508 -20.95 -21.96 -0.09
N GLU A 509 -20.34 -22.03 1.10
CA GLU A 509 -19.93 -23.29 1.72
C GLU A 509 -21.12 -24.10 2.25
N ASN A 510 -22.17 -23.40 2.73
CA ASN A 510 -23.37 -24.01 3.33
C ASN A 510 -24.46 -24.41 2.29
N GLN A 511 -24.34 -24.03 1.03
CA GLN A 511 -25.17 -24.46 -0.10
C GLN A 511 -24.50 -25.61 -0.86
#